data_cdc09b4fc2b69b30072634f36a839b90
#
_entry.id   cdc09b4fc2b69b30072634f36a839b90
#
_cell.length_a   1.000
_cell.length_b   1.000
_cell.length_c   1.000
_cell.angle_alpha   90.00
_cell.angle_beta   90.00
_cell.angle_gamma   90.00
#
_symmetry.space_group_name_H-M   'P 1'
#
loop_
_entity.id
_entity.type
_entity.pdbx_description
1 polymer ?
#
loop_
_entity_poly.entity_id
_entity_poly.type
_entity_poly.pdbx_seq_one_letter_code
_entity_poly.pdbx_strand_id
1 'polypeptide(L)'
;MSERIINAERIEQIINVFGSFDENIKRIEQTYGVKITNRGTELKISGEDEAADRAGRAIEGLLLLAAKGETIDEQKVRYLIDLVSSGNEDKIGEMAKDVVCITAKGRPVKAKTLGQQRYMKAISKNTITIGVGPAGTGKTYLAVAGERLGFLPGDLQNKVDPYLRPLYDALYDMLGAETYQKYLERGNIEVAPLAYMRGRTLDDSFIILDEAQNTTREQMKMFLTRLGFGSKIVITGDITQIDLPSDKVSGLKDAVRILDNVPDIAICRLTASDVVRHALVQRIIAAYETAEHSAKNGLPGQKKVYRRKP
;
A
#
# COMPACT_ATOMS: atom_id res chain seq x y z
N MET A 1 -21.35 -30.97 -9.47
CA MET A 1 -21.31 -29.54 -9.87
C MET A 1 -22.40 -28.85 -9.10
N SER A 2 -22.05 -27.86 -8.32
CA SER A 2 -23.03 -27.03 -7.63
C SER A 2 -23.29 -25.74 -8.42
N GLU A 3 -24.43 -25.16 -8.17
CA GLU A 3 -24.85 -23.89 -8.72
C GLU A 3 -25.11 -22.93 -7.56
N ARG A 4 -24.48 -21.76 -7.59
CA ARG A 4 -24.73 -20.68 -6.65
C ARG A 4 -25.30 -19.49 -7.42
N ILE A 5 -26.39 -18.93 -6.89
CA ILE A 5 -27.06 -17.76 -7.47
C ILE A 5 -26.85 -16.57 -6.56
N ILE A 6 -26.43 -15.43 -7.14
CA ILE A 6 -26.23 -14.17 -6.44
C ILE A 6 -27.06 -13.11 -7.18
N ASN A 7 -27.79 -12.29 -6.44
CA ASN A 7 -28.58 -11.20 -7.00
C ASN A 7 -27.95 -9.85 -6.64
N ALA A 8 -27.66 -9.05 -7.65
CA ALA A 8 -27.29 -7.65 -7.47
C ALA A 8 -28.55 -6.77 -7.35
N GLU A 9 -28.46 -5.66 -6.64
CA GLU A 9 -29.57 -4.71 -6.49
C GLU A 9 -29.83 -3.93 -7.77
N ARG A 10 -28.77 -3.65 -8.56
CA ARG A 10 -28.81 -2.83 -9.77
C ARG A 10 -27.90 -3.38 -10.86
N ILE A 11 -28.28 -3.19 -12.10
CA ILE A 11 -27.49 -3.64 -13.27
C ILE A 11 -26.14 -2.92 -13.36
N GLU A 12 -26.07 -1.65 -12.93
CA GLU A 12 -24.84 -0.86 -12.93
C GLU A 12 -23.77 -1.47 -12.03
N GLN A 13 -24.17 -2.14 -10.93
CA GLN A 13 -23.22 -2.86 -10.05
C GLN A 13 -22.62 -4.05 -10.80
N ILE A 14 -23.40 -4.78 -11.60
CA ILE A 14 -22.91 -5.89 -12.41
C ILE A 14 -21.93 -5.38 -13.46
N ILE A 15 -22.26 -4.33 -14.19
CA ILE A 15 -21.37 -3.73 -15.20
C ILE A 15 -20.04 -3.32 -14.56
N ASN A 16 -20.07 -2.70 -13.37
CA ASN A 16 -18.89 -2.29 -12.63
C ASN A 16 -18.06 -3.51 -12.16
N VAL A 17 -18.70 -4.56 -11.68
CA VAL A 17 -18.02 -5.80 -11.23
C VAL A 17 -17.43 -6.56 -12.41
N PHE A 18 -18.12 -6.62 -13.54
CA PHE A 18 -17.62 -7.30 -14.74
C PHE A 18 -16.38 -6.62 -15.34
N GLY A 19 -16.37 -5.27 -15.27
CA GLY A 19 -15.30 -4.47 -15.85
C GLY A 19 -15.32 -4.46 -17.38
N SER A 20 -14.32 -3.83 -17.99
CA SER A 20 -14.21 -3.75 -19.43
C SER A 20 -14.01 -5.14 -20.03
N PHE A 21 -14.85 -5.53 -21.02
CA PHE A 21 -14.77 -6.82 -21.71
C PHE A 21 -14.83 -8.05 -20.79
N ASP A 22 -15.51 -7.94 -19.64
CA ASP A 22 -15.65 -8.99 -18.63
C ASP A 22 -14.33 -9.47 -18.02
N GLU A 23 -13.28 -8.64 -18.04
CA GLU A 23 -11.94 -9.01 -17.61
C GLU A 23 -11.88 -9.43 -16.13
N ASN A 24 -12.67 -8.77 -15.29
CA ASN A 24 -12.75 -9.07 -13.87
C ASN A 24 -13.37 -10.44 -13.59
N ILE A 25 -14.48 -10.74 -14.29
CA ILE A 25 -15.17 -12.04 -14.16
C ILE A 25 -14.33 -13.18 -14.72
N LYS A 26 -13.73 -12.99 -15.91
CA LYS A 26 -12.80 -13.99 -16.48
C LYS A 26 -11.67 -14.33 -15.53
N ARG A 27 -11.18 -13.37 -14.78
CA ARG A 27 -10.14 -13.60 -13.76
C ARG A 27 -10.64 -14.46 -12.61
N ILE A 28 -11.85 -14.19 -12.10
CA ILE A 28 -12.48 -15.00 -11.04
C ILE A 28 -12.71 -16.43 -11.54
N GLU A 29 -13.26 -16.57 -12.76
CA GLU A 29 -13.45 -17.89 -13.41
C GLU A 29 -12.15 -18.68 -13.50
N GLN A 30 -11.08 -18.04 -13.99
CA GLN A 30 -9.76 -18.67 -14.12
C GLN A 30 -9.14 -19.05 -12.77
N THR A 31 -9.32 -18.20 -11.75
CA THR A 31 -8.71 -18.44 -10.44
C THR A 31 -9.36 -19.60 -9.70
N TYR A 32 -10.68 -19.68 -9.75
CA TYR A 32 -11.45 -20.70 -9.01
C TYR A 32 -11.86 -21.89 -9.87
N GLY A 33 -11.65 -21.84 -11.19
CA GLY A 33 -12.06 -22.95 -12.09
C GLY A 33 -13.59 -23.07 -12.21
N VAL A 34 -14.31 -21.95 -12.13
CA VAL A 34 -15.78 -21.89 -12.22
C VAL A 34 -16.22 -21.22 -13.52
N LYS A 35 -17.50 -21.38 -13.86
CA LYS A 35 -18.15 -20.60 -14.92
C LYS A 35 -19.18 -19.66 -14.35
N ILE A 36 -19.15 -18.40 -14.78
CA ILE A 36 -20.04 -17.34 -14.28
C ILE A 36 -20.84 -16.82 -15.48
N THR A 37 -22.17 -16.80 -15.33
CA THR A 37 -23.07 -16.25 -16.32
C THR A 37 -24.02 -15.27 -15.66
N ASN A 38 -24.44 -14.24 -16.39
CA ASN A 38 -25.41 -13.28 -15.87
C ASN A 38 -26.71 -13.28 -16.70
N ARG A 39 -27.81 -13.03 -16.01
CA ARG A 39 -29.10 -12.76 -16.62
C ARG A 39 -29.78 -11.59 -15.92
N GLY A 40 -29.61 -10.40 -16.48
CA GLY A 40 -30.03 -9.16 -15.82
C GLY A 40 -29.23 -8.92 -14.56
N THR A 41 -29.88 -8.89 -13.40
CA THR A 41 -29.23 -8.71 -12.08
C THR A 41 -28.84 -10.02 -11.39
N GLU A 42 -29.20 -11.17 -11.98
CA GLU A 42 -28.87 -12.48 -11.46
C GLU A 42 -27.53 -12.98 -12.02
N LEU A 43 -26.64 -13.40 -11.13
CA LEU A 43 -25.36 -14.04 -11.43
C LEU A 43 -25.41 -15.50 -11.03
N LYS A 44 -25.15 -16.39 -11.98
CA LYS A 44 -25.10 -17.84 -11.75
C LYS A 44 -23.65 -18.31 -11.85
N ILE A 45 -23.17 -18.96 -10.80
CA ILE A 45 -21.83 -19.53 -10.70
C ILE A 45 -21.98 -21.05 -10.71
N SER A 46 -21.27 -21.71 -11.62
CA SER A 46 -21.31 -23.17 -11.79
C SER A 46 -19.89 -23.74 -11.67
N GLY A 47 -19.68 -24.73 -10.82
CA GLY A 47 -18.38 -25.36 -10.60
C GLY A 47 -18.40 -26.43 -9.52
N GLU A 48 -17.24 -26.75 -8.98
CA GLU A 48 -17.15 -27.56 -7.75
C GLU A 48 -17.66 -26.77 -6.54
N ASP A 49 -18.17 -27.46 -5.54
CA ASP A 49 -18.90 -26.85 -4.41
C ASP A 49 -18.06 -25.77 -3.70
N GLU A 50 -16.86 -26.12 -3.30
CA GLU A 50 -15.95 -25.19 -2.62
C GLU A 50 -15.49 -24.03 -3.52
N ALA A 51 -15.22 -24.31 -4.79
CA ALA A 51 -14.81 -23.32 -5.77
C ALA A 51 -15.94 -22.33 -6.07
N ALA A 52 -17.16 -22.81 -6.25
CA ALA A 52 -18.35 -21.98 -6.47
C ALA A 52 -18.66 -21.12 -5.24
N ASP A 53 -18.46 -21.64 -4.03
CA ASP A 53 -18.65 -20.89 -2.79
C ASP A 53 -17.61 -19.77 -2.64
N ARG A 54 -16.31 -20.05 -2.88
CA ARG A 54 -15.24 -19.03 -2.84
C ARG A 54 -15.46 -17.95 -3.90
N ALA A 55 -15.79 -18.33 -5.13
CA ALA A 55 -16.10 -17.37 -6.20
C ALA A 55 -17.32 -16.52 -5.83
N GLY A 56 -18.34 -17.13 -5.22
CA GLY A 56 -19.52 -16.44 -4.74
C GLY A 56 -19.19 -15.37 -3.70
N ARG A 57 -18.42 -15.70 -2.69
CA ARG A 57 -17.98 -14.75 -1.65
C ARG A 57 -17.14 -13.60 -2.25
N ALA A 58 -16.27 -13.88 -3.22
CA ALA A 58 -15.53 -12.84 -3.91
C ALA A 58 -16.45 -11.89 -4.67
N ILE A 59 -17.44 -12.41 -5.40
CA ILE A 59 -18.42 -11.59 -6.14
C ILE A 59 -19.31 -10.78 -5.20
N GLU A 60 -19.80 -11.36 -4.12
CA GLU A 60 -20.58 -10.65 -3.09
C GLU A 60 -19.79 -9.49 -2.50
N GLY A 61 -18.50 -9.71 -2.22
CA GLY A 61 -17.59 -8.65 -1.77
C GLY A 61 -17.42 -7.52 -2.78
N LEU A 62 -17.27 -7.84 -4.07
CA LEU A 62 -17.18 -6.85 -5.14
C LEU A 62 -18.50 -6.07 -5.31
N LEU A 63 -19.65 -6.75 -5.24
CA LEU A 63 -20.96 -6.12 -5.29
C LEU A 63 -21.17 -5.18 -4.11
N LEU A 64 -20.73 -5.55 -2.92
CA LEU A 64 -20.77 -4.70 -1.73
C LEU A 64 -19.95 -3.42 -1.91
N LEU A 65 -18.76 -3.50 -2.52
CA LEU A 65 -17.94 -2.33 -2.84
C LEU A 65 -18.59 -1.47 -3.93
N ALA A 66 -19.13 -2.10 -4.98
CA ALA A 66 -19.84 -1.40 -6.06
C ALA A 66 -21.11 -0.68 -5.56
N ALA A 67 -21.86 -1.29 -4.62
CA ALA A 67 -23.03 -0.68 -3.98
C ALA A 67 -22.67 0.60 -3.20
N LYS A 68 -21.45 0.68 -2.68
CA LYS A 68 -20.91 1.87 -1.99
C LYS A 68 -20.30 2.92 -2.93
N GLY A 69 -20.46 2.75 -4.24
CA GLY A 69 -19.97 3.67 -5.27
C GLY A 69 -18.48 3.51 -5.60
N GLU A 70 -17.85 2.40 -5.19
CA GLU A 70 -16.46 2.13 -5.55
C GLU A 70 -16.36 1.61 -7.00
N THR A 71 -15.41 2.12 -7.76
CA THR A 71 -15.06 1.54 -9.06
C THR A 71 -14.28 0.25 -8.84
N ILE A 72 -14.68 -0.84 -9.48
CA ILE A 72 -14.02 -2.14 -9.38
C ILE A 72 -12.93 -2.23 -10.46
N ASP A 73 -11.69 -2.13 -10.03
CA ASP A 73 -10.50 -2.31 -10.86
C ASP A 73 -9.87 -3.70 -10.65
N GLU A 74 -8.94 -4.06 -11.52
CA GLU A 74 -8.22 -5.33 -11.46
C GLU A 74 -7.53 -5.57 -10.10
N GLN A 75 -7.03 -4.50 -9.45
CA GLN A 75 -6.37 -4.60 -8.14
C GLN A 75 -7.34 -5.02 -7.05
N LYS A 76 -8.55 -4.44 -7.04
CA LYS A 76 -9.59 -4.82 -6.07
C LYS A 76 -10.04 -6.26 -6.27
N VAL A 77 -10.20 -6.69 -7.53
CA VAL A 77 -10.55 -8.10 -7.82
C VAL A 77 -9.51 -9.06 -7.26
N ARG A 78 -8.22 -8.83 -7.54
CA ARG A 78 -7.12 -9.65 -7.01
C ARG A 78 -7.10 -9.66 -5.50
N TYR A 79 -7.23 -8.48 -4.91
CA TYR A 79 -7.21 -8.35 -3.46
C TYR A 79 -8.37 -9.08 -2.80
N LEU A 80 -9.59 -9.04 -3.39
CA LEU A 80 -10.74 -9.79 -2.88
C LEU A 80 -10.55 -11.30 -3.03
N ILE A 81 -9.96 -11.75 -4.12
CA ILE A 81 -9.58 -13.17 -4.32
C ILE A 81 -8.63 -13.60 -3.21
N ASP A 82 -7.61 -12.82 -2.90
CA ASP A 82 -6.64 -13.11 -1.82
C ASP A 82 -7.31 -13.11 -0.44
N LEU A 83 -8.22 -12.17 -0.17
CA LEU A 83 -8.97 -12.11 1.09
C LEU A 83 -9.85 -13.34 1.30
N VAL A 84 -10.59 -13.76 0.27
CA VAL A 84 -11.43 -14.96 0.32
C VAL A 84 -10.55 -16.21 0.51
N SER A 85 -9.42 -16.28 -0.20
CA SER A 85 -8.48 -17.40 -0.07
C SER A 85 -7.86 -17.50 1.32
N SER A 86 -7.75 -16.38 2.04
CA SER A 86 -7.21 -16.29 3.40
C SER A 86 -8.28 -16.29 4.50
N GLY A 87 -9.58 -16.41 4.16
CA GLY A 87 -10.69 -16.41 5.13
C GLY A 87 -10.90 -15.08 5.86
N ASN A 88 -10.62 -13.96 5.21
CA ASN A 88 -10.72 -12.60 5.78
C ASN A 88 -11.82 -11.74 5.13
N GLU A 89 -12.77 -12.34 4.44
CA GLU A 89 -13.85 -11.67 3.71
C GLU A 89 -14.77 -10.81 4.57
N ASP A 90 -14.97 -11.14 5.86
CA ASP A 90 -15.79 -10.34 6.78
C ASP A 90 -15.33 -8.88 6.92
N LYS A 91 -14.08 -8.62 6.58
CA LYS A 91 -13.46 -7.29 6.68
C LYS A 91 -13.67 -6.42 5.44
N ILE A 92 -14.27 -6.96 4.37
CA ILE A 92 -14.51 -6.22 3.12
C ILE A 92 -15.38 -4.99 3.35
N GLY A 93 -16.40 -5.11 4.21
CA GLY A 93 -17.30 -4.02 4.57
C GLY A 93 -16.62 -2.80 5.19
N GLU A 94 -15.46 -2.98 5.81
CA GLU A 94 -14.69 -1.89 6.43
C GLU A 94 -13.87 -1.09 5.42
N MET A 95 -13.50 -1.68 4.28
CA MET A 95 -12.62 -1.05 3.29
C MET A 95 -13.23 0.20 2.60
N ALA A 96 -14.55 0.27 2.51
CA ALA A 96 -15.24 1.30 1.74
C ALA A 96 -15.53 2.59 2.52
N LYS A 97 -15.11 2.72 3.79
CA LYS A 97 -15.62 3.77 4.68
C LYS A 97 -14.75 5.02 4.79
N ASP A 98 -13.45 4.96 4.57
CA ASP A 98 -12.57 6.06 4.98
C ASP A 98 -11.82 6.72 3.81
N VAL A 99 -12.30 7.90 3.40
CA VAL A 99 -11.48 8.85 2.64
C VAL A 99 -10.46 9.47 3.61
N VAL A 100 -9.18 9.27 3.33
CA VAL A 100 -8.09 9.80 4.15
C VAL A 100 -7.96 11.29 3.93
N CYS A 101 -7.85 11.71 2.68
CA CYS A 101 -7.82 13.09 2.24
C CYS A 101 -8.31 13.21 0.78
N ILE A 102 -8.41 14.44 0.29
CA ILE A 102 -8.70 14.73 -1.11
C ILE A 102 -7.46 15.41 -1.70
N THR A 103 -6.95 14.89 -2.81
CA THR A 103 -5.79 15.47 -3.50
C THR A 103 -6.13 16.85 -4.10
N ALA A 104 -5.13 17.64 -4.46
CA ALA A 104 -5.30 18.93 -5.15
C ALA A 104 -6.12 18.81 -6.45
N LYS A 105 -6.14 17.64 -7.08
CA LYS A 105 -6.95 17.35 -8.27
C LYS A 105 -8.36 16.86 -7.95
N GLY A 106 -8.82 16.98 -6.71
CA GLY A 106 -10.15 16.54 -6.28
C GLY A 106 -10.33 15.01 -6.18
N ARG A 107 -9.25 14.22 -6.21
CA ARG A 107 -9.32 12.76 -6.13
C ARG A 107 -9.27 12.31 -4.67
N PRO A 108 -10.21 11.47 -4.20
CA PRO A 108 -10.16 10.94 -2.86
C PRO A 108 -9.03 9.92 -2.71
N VAL A 109 -8.22 10.07 -1.68
CA VAL A 109 -7.22 9.07 -1.26
C VAL A 109 -7.90 8.13 -0.27
N LYS A 110 -7.90 6.84 -0.61
CA LYS A 110 -8.49 5.77 0.19
C LYS A 110 -7.48 4.64 0.39
N ALA A 111 -7.56 3.97 1.53
CA ALA A 111 -6.86 2.71 1.72
C ALA A 111 -7.43 1.65 0.78
N LYS A 112 -6.56 1.01 -0.01
CA LYS A 112 -6.93 -0.03 -0.99
C LYS A 112 -6.88 -1.44 -0.41
N THR A 113 -6.24 -1.61 0.74
CA THR A 113 -6.08 -2.88 1.44
C THR A 113 -6.35 -2.73 2.94
N LEU A 114 -6.61 -3.84 3.62
CA LEU A 114 -6.78 -3.85 5.08
C LEU A 114 -5.50 -3.45 5.82
N GLY A 115 -4.33 -3.82 5.28
CA GLY A 115 -3.04 -3.40 5.83
C GLY A 115 -2.90 -1.88 5.77
N GLN A 116 -3.20 -1.29 4.63
CA GLN A 116 -3.21 0.17 4.46
C GLN A 116 -4.23 0.86 5.38
N GLN A 117 -5.41 0.29 5.54
CA GLN A 117 -6.44 0.85 6.44
C GLN A 117 -5.97 0.84 7.90
N ARG A 118 -5.39 -0.30 8.36
CA ARG A 118 -4.81 -0.40 9.71
C ARG A 118 -3.67 0.62 9.90
N TYR A 119 -2.84 0.81 8.89
CA TYR A 119 -1.76 1.78 8.91
C TYR A 119 -2.29 3.22 9.05
N MET A 120 -3.31 3.60 8.28
CA MET A 120 -3.95 4.92 8.39
C MET A 120 -4.61 5.14 9.75
N LYS A 121 -5.31 4.12 10.26
CA LYS A 121 -5.88 4.15 11.62
C LYS A 121 -4.79 4.30 12.70
N ALA A 122 -3.65 3.66 12.51
CA ALA A 122 -2.51 3.77 13.42
C ALA A 122 -1.91 5.18 13.41
N ILE A 123 -1.69 5.77 12.23
CA ILE A 123 -1.20 7.15 12.08
C ILE A 123 -2.14 8.15 12.78
N SER A 124 -3.45 7.98 12.64
CA SER A 124 -4.40 8.89 13.28
C SER A 124 -4.41 8.79 14.82
N LYS A 125 -4.20 7.58 15.36
CA LYS A 125 -4.40 7.28 16.79
C LYS A 125 -3.15 7.37 17.65
N ASN A 126 -1.96 7.20 17.09
CA ASN A 126 -0.71 7.12 17.86
C ASN A 126 0.20 8.31 17.55
N THR A 127 1.04 8.66 18.51
CA THR A 127 2.08 9.69 18.37
C THR A 127 3.20 9.21 17.46
N ILE A 128 3.60 7.94 17.54
CA ILE A 128 4.61 7.35 16.64
C ILE A 128 4.00 6.16 15.90
N THR A 129 4.14 6.16 14.58
CA THR A 129 3.73 5.02 13.75
C THR A 129 4.89 4.55 12.87
N ILE A 130 5.21 3.27 12.95
CA ILE A 130 6.28 2.63 12.15
C ILE A 130 5.61 1.72 11.11
N GLY A 131 5.67 2.11 9.83
CA GLY A 131 5.18 1.33 8.70
C GLY A 131 6.29 0.53 8.04
N VAL A 132 6.28 -0.78 8.20
CA VAL A 132 7.28 -1.70 7.63
C VAL A 132 6.64 -2.60 6.59
N GLY A 133 7.28 -2.75 5.44
CA GLY A 133 6.82 -3.67 4.41
C GLY A 133 7.46 -3.41 3.05
N PRO A 134 7.19 -4.27 2.05
CA PRO A 134 7.81 -4.20 0.74
C PRO A 134 7.50 -2.90 0.01
N ALA A 135 8.35 -2.56 -0.95
CA ALA A 135 8.13 -1.43 -1.84
C ALA A 135 6.81 -1.60 -2.63
N GLY A 136 6.11 -0.47 -2.85
CA GLY A 136 4.81 -0.47 -3.57
C GLY A 136 3.59 -0.71 -2.70
N THR A 137 3.73 -0.83 -1.38
CA THR A 137 2.60 -0.89 -0.44
C THR A 137 2.00 0.49 -0.13
N GLY A 138 2.57 1.57 -0.69
CA GLY A 138 2.08 2.94 -0.52
C GLY A 138 2.39 3.57 0.84
N LYS A 139 3.32 3.02 1.63
CA LYS A 139 3.69 3.52 2.97
C LYS A 139 3.94 5.02 3.00
N THR A 140 4.87 5.47 2.16
CA THR A 140 5.29 6.87 2.07
C THR A 140 4.15 7.77 1.61
N TYR A 141 3.42 7.37 0.57
CA TYR A 141 2.27 8.10 0.06
C TYR A 141 1.15 8.25 1.11
N LEU A 142 0.84 7.17 1.83
CA LEU A 142 -0.17 7.18 2.88
C LEU A 142 0.30 7.94 4.14
N ALA A 143 1.60 7.96 4.44
CA ALA A 143 2.16 8.79 5.49
C ALA A 143 1.91 10.27 5.20
N VAL A 144 2.21 10.74 3.98
CA VAL A 144 1.92 12.11 3.53
C VAL A 144 0.42 12.40 3.55
N ALA A 145 -0.42 11.47 3.07
CA ALA A 145 -1.87 11.61 3.10
C ALA A 145 -2.48 11.63 4.53
N GLY A 146 -1.77 11.06 5.50
CA GLY A 146 -2.14 11.06 6.93
C GLY A 146 -1.97 12.41 7.61
N GLU A 147 -1.16 13.29 7.04
CA GLU A 147 -1.04 14.69 7.43
C GLU A 147 -2.34 15.43 7.09
N ARG A 148 -3.06 15.88 8.11
CA ARG A 148 -4.17 16.81 7.94
C ARG A 148 -3.66 18.25 8.00
N LEU A 149 -2.70 18.59 7.10
CA LEU A 149 -2.20 19.94 6.84
C LEU A 149 -1.95 20.81 8.09
N GLY A 150 -0.81 20.58 8.74
CA GLY A 150 -0.21 21.47 9.72
C GLY A 150 1.31 21.34 9.69
N PHE A 151 1.96 22.41 9.52
CA PHE A 151 3.36 22.83 9.66
C PHE A 151 4.54 21.83 9.59
N LEU A 152 5.47 22.13 8.65
CA LEU A 152 6.86 21.63 8.61
C LEU A 152 7.82 22.76 8.16
N PRO A 153 8.94 23.07 8.82
CA PRO A 153 9.84 24.16 8.42
C PRO A 153 11.17 23.74 7.70
N GLY A 154 11.67 24.56 6.72
CA GLY A 154 13.05 24.75 6.25
C GLY A 154 13.63 24.07 5.01
N ASP A 155 14.68 24.63 4.41
CA ASP A 155 15.19 24.41 3.06
C ASP A 155 16.53 23.66 2.95
N LEU A 156 16.67 22.65 2.00
CA LEU A 156 17.97 22.15 1.44
C LEU A 156 17.78 21.23 0.20
N GLN A 157 17.58 21.83 -1.00
CA GLN A 157 17.02 21.16 -2.18
C GLN A 157 18.00 20.40 -3.12
N ASN A 158 19.30 20.50 -3.05
CA ASN A 158 20.10 20.20 -4.27
C ASN A 158 21.02 18.96 -4.27
N LYS A 159 21.06 18.14 -3.21
CA LYS A 159 21.96 16.95 -3.18
C LYS A 159 21.34 15.60 -2.77
N VAL A 160 20.07 15.56 -2.37
CA VAL A 160 19.40 14.36 -1.84
C VAL A 160 18.21 13.93 -2.70
N ASP A 161 18.00 14.59 -3.84
CA ASP A 161 16.82 14.55 -4.68
C ASP A 161 16.33 13.16 -5.15
N PRO A 162 17.15 12.19 -5.56
CA PRO A 162 16.66 10.91 -6.08
C PRO A 162 15.91 10.07 -5.03
N TYR A 163 16.33 10.12 -3.78
CA TYR A 163 15.73 9.33 -2.68
C TYR A 163 14.46 9.96 -2.10
N LEU A 164 14.30 11.28 -2.26
CA LEU A 164 13.16 12.02 -1.75
C LEU A 164 12.03 12.17 -2.78
N ARG A 165 12.24 11.71 -4.01
CA ARG A 165 11.26 11.84 -5.08
C ARG A 165 9.88 11.28 -4.75
N PRO A 166 9.75 10.11 -4.10
CA PRO A 166 8.44 9.60 -3.67
C PRO A 166 7.70 10.52 -2.69
N LEU A 167 8.43 11.21 -1.80
CA LEU A 167 7.85 12.19 -0.89
C LEU A 167 7.40 13.45 -1.64
N TYR A 168 8.21 13.96 -2.56
CA TYR A 168 7.84 15.11 -3.38
C TYR A 168 6.63 14.80 -4.26
N ASP A 169 6.61 13.66 -4.93
CA ASP A 169 5.48 13.23 -5.77
C ASP A 169 4.18 13.13 -4.95
N ALA A 170 4.25 12.60 -3.73
CA ALA A 170 3.12 12.54 -2.83
C ALA A 170 2.65 13.93 -2.38
N LEU A 171 3.57 14.82 -1.99
CA LEU A 171 3.27 16.19 -1.61
C LEU A 171 2.66 16.98 -2.78
N TYR A 172 3.20 16.84 -3.98
CA TYR A 172 2.63 17.47 -5.18
C TYR A 172 1.24 16.96 -5.52
N ASP A 173 0.99 15.67 -5.37
CA ASP A 173 -0.35 15.10 -5.61
C ASP A 173 -1.38 15.60 -4.59
N MET A 174 -0.98 15.68 -3.30
CA MET A 174 -1.85 16.14 -2.22
C MET A 174 -2.13 17.64 -2.26
N LEU A 175 -1.10 18.46 -2.45
CA LEU A 175 -1.16 19.92 -2.29
C LEU A 175 -1.29 20.67 -3.62
N GLY A 176 -0.82 20.08 -4.72
CA GLY A 176 -0.55 20.78 -5.97
C GLY A 176 0.75 21.57 -5.92
N ALA A 177 1.33 21.84 -7.08
CA ALA A 177 2.67 22.45 -7.18
C ALA A 177 2.75 23.86 -6.54
N GLU A 178 1.77 24.71 -6.79
CA GLU A 178 1.74 26.07 -6.27
C GLU A 178 1.65 26.12 -4.73
N THR A 179 0.76 25.32 -4.15
CA THR A 179 0.58 25.26 -2.69
C THR A 179 1.82 24.68 -2.01
N TYR A 180 2.39 23.63 -2.59
CA TYR A 180 3.63 23.02 -2.12
C TYR A 180 4.77 24.07 -2.10
N GLN A 181 4.99 24.76 -3.20
CA GLN A 181 6.02 25.80 -3.30
C GLN A 181 5.83 26.89 -2.26
N LYS A 182 4.60 27.39 -2.11
CA LYS A 182 4.25 28.42 -1.11
C LYS A 182 4.50 27.95 0.32
N TYR A 183 4.24 26.66 0.62
CA TYR A 183 4.50 26.11 1.95
C TYR A 183 5.98 25.92 2.23
N LEU A 184 6.73 25.54 1.22
CA LEU A 184 8.19 25.46 1.28
C LEU A 184 8.81 26.83 1.58
N GLU A 185 8.45 27.86 0.80
CA GLU A 185 8.92 29.23 0.98
C GLU A 185 8.57 29.85 2.34
N ARG A 186 7.43 29.47 2.89
CA ARG A 186 6.98 29.91 4.22
C ARG A 186 7.57 29.11 5.37
N GLY A 187 8.36 28.08 5.08
CA GLY A 187 8.89 27.18 6.07
C GLY A 187 7.84 26.24 6.72
N ASN A 188 6.67 26.10 6.09
CA ASN A 188 5.67 25.13 6.53
C ASN A 188 6.02 23.67 6.17
N ILE A 189 6.85 23.48 5.16
CA ILE A 189 7.40 22.18 4.76
C ILE A 189 8.92 22.29 4.83
N GLU A 190 9.55 21.37 5.52
CA GLU A 190 11.00 21.18 5.55
C GLU A 190 11.35 19.80 5.03
N VAL A 191 12.28 19.71 4.08
CA VAL A 191 12.91 18.45 3.71
C VAL A 191 14.39 18.54 4.07
N ALA A 192 14.82 17.77 5.04
CA ALA A 192 16.16 17.86 5.59
C ALA A 192 16.82 16.48 5.77
N PRO A 193 18.13 16.37 5.53
CA PRO A 193 18.88 15.18 5.86
C PRO A 193 18.82 14.90 7.37
N LEU A 194 18.77 13.61 7.73
CA LEU A 194 18.66 13.17 9.12
C LEU A 194 19.78 13.73 10.03
N ALA A 195 20.95 13.98 9.48
CA ALA A 195 22.09 14.55 10.21
C ALA A 195 21.80 15.96 10.82
N TYR A 196 20.92 16.74 10.17
CA TYR A 196 20.53 18.09 10.61
C TYR A 196 19.49 18.09 11.74
N MET A 197 18.96 16.92 12.10
CA MET A 197 18.01 16.79 13.21
C MET A 197 18.69 16.81 14.58
N ARG A 198 20.03 16.65 14.64
CA ARG A 198 20.75 16.60 15.90
C ARG A 198 20.66 17.92 16.67
N GLY A 199 20.27 17.84 17.93
CA GLY A 199 20.13 19.02 18.82
C GLY A 199 18.84 19.81 18.64
N ARG A 200 17.94 19.39 17.75
CA ARG A 200 16.62 20.00 17.56
C ARG A 200 15.56 19.33 18.44
N THR A 201 14.51 20.05 18.76
CA THR A 201 13.23 19.54 19.24
C THR A 201 12.18 20.01 18.22
N LEU A 202 11.34 19.11 17.76
CA LEU A 202 10.36 19.38 16.72
C LEU A 202 8.99 19.39 17.40
N ASP A 203 8.51 20.58 17.73
CA ASP A 203 7.18 20.80 18.32
C ASP A 203 6.15 21.06 17.23
N ASP A 204 4.87 20.73 17.50
CA ASP A 204 3.71 20.96 16.63
C ASP A 204 3.94 20.54 15.17
N SER A 205 4.64 19.41 14.99
CA SER A 205 5.12 18.97 13.70
C SER A 205 4.63 17.56 13.33
N PHE A 206 4.33 17.34 12.06
CA PHE A 206 4.14 16.01 11.50
C PHE A 206 5.43 15.59 10.78
N ILE A 207 6.11 14.59 11.30
CA ILE A 207 7.47 14.25 10.91
C ILE A 207 7.47 12.91 10.20
N ILE A 208 8.01 12.84 8.98
CA ILE A 208 8.13 11.60 8.20
C ILE A 208 9.61 11.26 8.06
N LEU A 209 10.00 10.05 8.47
CA LEU A 209 11.30 9.46 8.16
C LEU A 209 11.11 8.33 7.16
N ASP A 210 11.47 8.58 5.91
CA ASP A 210 11.39 7.58 4.84
C ASP A 210 12.72 6.81 4.68
N GLU A 211 12.67 5.62 4.05
CA GLU A 211 13.82 4.72 3.83
C GLU A 211 14.62 4.44 5.13
N ALA A 212 13.90 4.35 6.24
CA ALA A 212 14.46 4.27 7.59
C ALA A 212 15.29 3.00 7.86
N GLN A 213 15.17 1.95 7.01
CA GLN A 213 16.00 0.76 7.10
C GLN A 213 17.49 1.07 6.91
N ASN A 214 17.80 2.18 6.23
CA ASN A 214 19.17 2.63 5.97
C ASN A 214 19.74 3.54 7.07
N THR A 215 19.04 3.69 8.18
CA THR A 215 19.57 4.37 9.38
C THR A 215 20.32 3.39 10.28
N THR A 216 21.37 3.90 10.98
CA THR A 216 21.98 3.14 12.08
C THR A 216 21.13 3.22 13.35
N ARG A 217 21.45 2.40 14.37
CA ARG A 217 20.79 2.44 15.68
C ARG A 217 20.87 3.82 16.32
N GLU A 218 22.05 4.43 16.26
CA GLU A 218 22.32 5.75 16.84
C GLU A 218 21.53 6.83 16.15
N GLN A 219 21.44 6.76 14.80
CA GLN A 219 20.65 7.69 14.00
C GLN A 219 19.16 7.55 14.30
N MET A 220 18.63 6.34 14.36
CA MET A 220 17.23 6.08 14.70
C MET A 220 16.89 6.59 16.10
N LYS A 221 17.73 6.27 17.10
CA LYS A 221 17.54 6.76 18.47
C LYS A 221 17.60 8.29 18.52
N MET A 222 18.59 8.87 17.85
CA MET A 222 18.73 10.33 17.75
C MET A 222 17.47 10.96 17.17
N PHE A 223 16.93 10.41 16.08
CA PHE A 223 15.71 10.91 15.42
C PHE A 223 14.48 10.79 16.30
N LEU A 224 14.21 9.63 16.87
CA LEU A 224 13.05 9.40 17.74
C LEU A 224 13.01 10.35 18.95
N THR A 225 14.20 10.75 19.44
CA THR A 225 14.33 11.72 20.55
C THR A 225 14.19 13.18 20.10
N ARG A 226 13.86 13.45 18.86
CA ARG A 226 13.51 14.81 18.36
C ARG A 226 12.05 15.16 18.53
N LEU A 227 11.20 14.18 18.86
CA LEU A 227 9.79 14.37 19.11
C LEU A 227 9.57 15.44 20.18
N GLY A 228 8.88 16.50 19.81
CA GLY A 228 8.44 17.56 20.69
C GLY A 228 6.95 17.49 21.01
N PHE A 229 6.46 18.44 21.76
CA PHE A 229 5.05 18.50 22.13
C PHE A 229 4.16 18.77 20.92
N GLY A 230 2.95 18.21 20.91
CA GLY A 230 1.99 18.36 19.80
C GLY A 230 2.40 17.64 18.50
N SER A 231 3.56 16.98 18.47
CA SER A 231 4.11 16.38 17.25
C SER A 231 3.73 14.92 17.06
N LYS A 232 3.83 14.48 15.80
CA LYS A 232 3.58 13.12 15.39
C LYS A 232 4.71 12.64 14.46
N ILE A 233 5.16 11.40 14.65
CA ILE A 233 6.21 10.78 13.83
C ILE A 233 5.63 9.60 13.05
N VAL A 234 5.90 9.56 11.76
CA VAL A 234 5.66 8.40 10.90
C VAL A 234 7.00 7.94 10.31
N ILE A 235 7.35 6.69 10.55
CA ILE A 235 8.58 6.07 10.04
C ILE A 235 8.18 5.03 8.99
N THR A 236 8.80 5.09 7.80
CA THR A 236 8.56 4.13 6.73
C THR A 236 9.85 3.45 6.31
N GLY A 237 9.75 2.18 5.91
CA GLY A 237 10.91 1.45 5.42
C GLY A 237 10.62 0.00 5.03
N ASP A 238 11.62 -0.61 4.39
CA ASP A 238 11.60 -2.01 3.98
C ASP A 238 12.80 -2.74 4.59
N ILE A 239 12.57 -3.59 5.59
CA ILE A 239 13.62 -4.33 6.27
C ILE A 239 14.32 -5.39 5.40
N THR A 240 13.83 -5.62 4.17
CA THR A 240 14.47 -6.52 3.20
C THR A 240 15.45 -5.79 2.27
N GLN A 241 15.35 -4.44 2.17
CA GLN A 241 16.15 -3.59 1.30
C GLN A 241 17.11 -2.71 2.12
N ILE A 242 18.04 -3.35 2.83
CA ILE A 242 19.01 -2.66 3.68
C ILE A 242 20.32 -2.48 2.90
N ASP A 243 20.69 -1.22 2.64
CA ASP A 243 21.92 -0.82 1.92
C ASP A 243 23.06 -0.41 2.88
N LEU A 244 22.91 -0.71 4.16
CA LEU A 244 23.97 -0.44 5.14
C LEU A 244 25.17 -1.40 4.96
N PRO A 245 26.38 -0.95 5.29
CA PRO A 245 27.54 -1.83 5.42
C PRO A 245 27.25 -3.03 6.35
N SER A 246 27.83 -4.19 6.05
CA SER A 246 27.54 -5.46 6.73
C SER A 246 27.85 -5.48 8.24
N ASP A 247 28.70 -4.56 8.69
CA ASP A 247 29.06 -4.35 10.09
C ASP A 247 28.03 -3.51 10.87
N LYS A 248 27.05 -2.92 10.18
CA LYS A 248 26.05 -2.05 10.80
C LYS A 248 24.68 -2.70 10.85
N VAL A 249 24.00 -2.53 11.97
CA VAL A 249 22.64 -3.01 12.18
C VAL A 249 21.65 -1.89 11.81
N SER A 250 20.63 -2.24 11.03
CA SER A 250 19.54 -1.31 10.68
C SER A 250 18.83 -0.80 11.93
N GLY A 251 18.76 0.51 12.06
CA GLY A 251 18.05 1.19 13.15
C GLY A 251 16.55 0.91 13.11
N LEU A 252 15.95 0.81 11.92
CA LEU A 252 14.55 0.44 11.78
C LEU A 252 14.28 -0.97 12.30
N LYS A 253 15.10 -1.95 11.92
CA LYS A 253 14.95 -3.34 12.37
C LYS A 253 15.05 -3.44 13.89
N ASP A 254 15.95 -2.68 14.48
CA ASP A 254 16.14 -2.65 15.94
C ASP A 254 14.98 -1.91 16.63
N ALA A 255 14.52 -0.77 16.10
CA ALA A 255 13.38 -0.02 16.61
C ALA A 255 12.09 -0.85 16.62
N VAL A 256 11.80 -1.56 15.54
CA VAL A 256 10.62 -2.47 15.45
C VAL A 256 10.65 -3.54 16.55
N ARG A 257 11.84 -4.04 16.92
CA ARG A 257 11.99 -5.04 17.97
C ARG A 257 11.85 -4.45 19.38
N ILE A 258 12.42 -3.26 19.60
CA ILE A 258 12.51 -2.65 20.95
C ILE A 258 11.20 -1.95 21.32
N LEU A 259 10.53 -1.32 20.35
CA LEU A 259 9.39 -0.44 20.60
C LEU A 259 8.01 -1.14 20.45
N ASP A 260 7.98 -2.44 20.19
CA ASP A 260 6.74 -3.19 19.88
C ASP A 260 5.69 -3.14 21.01
N ASN A 261 6.11 -2.90 22.26
CA ASN A 261 5.22 -2.84 23.43
C ASN A 261 5.23 -1.46 24.13
N VAL A 262 5.72 -0.43 23.47
CA VAL A 262 5.71 0.92 24.05
C VAL A 262 4.35 1.57 23.78
N PRO A 263 3.62 2.03 24.82
CA PRO A 263 2.34 2.73 24.62
C PRO A 263 2.49 3.91 23.67
N ASP A 264 1.43 4.17 22.88
CA ASP A 264 1.36 5.25 21.88
C ASP A 264 2.38 5.14 20.71
N ILE A 265 3.00 3.97 20.57
CA ILE A 265 3.79 3.58 19.38
C ILE A 265 3.09 2.42 18.69
N ALA A 266 2.77 2.60 17.42
CA ALA A 266 2.18 1.53 16.59
C ALA A 266 3.17 1.02 15.54
N ILE A 267 3.31 -0.31 15.46
CA ILE A 267 4.10 -0.97 14.40
C ILE A 267 3.15 -1.67 13.44
N CYS A 268 3.11 -1.16 12.21
CA CYS A 268 2.26 -1.67 11.13
C CYS A 268 3.11 -2.46 10.13
N ARG A 269 2.86 -3.76 10.04
CA ARG A 269 3.51 -4.65 9.06
C ARG A 269 2.61 -4.79 7.84
N LEU A 270 3.05 -4.21 6.73
CA LEU A 270 2.45 -4.38 5.41
C LEU A 270 3.11 -5.57 4.71
N THR A 271 2.34 -6.29 3.92
CA THR A 271 2.79 -7.54 3.29
C THR A 271 2.72 -7.45 1.77
N ALA A 272 3.11 -8.51 1.08
CA ALA A 272 3.00 -8.59 -0.38
C ALA A 272 1.55 -8.40 -0.88
N SER A 273 0.54 -8.80 -0.08
CA SER A 273 -0.88 -8.57 -0.39
C SER A 273 -1.28 -7.09 -0.35
N ASP A 274 -0.50 -6.24 0.34
CA ASP A 274 -0.73 -4.80 0.39
C ASP A 274 -0.05 -4.04 -0.76
N VAL A 275 0.66 -4.73 -1.65
CA VAL A 275 1.35 -4.12 -2.80
C VAL A 275 0.34 -3.70 -3.86
N VAL A 276 0.29 -2.39 -4.10
CA VAL A 276 -0.57 -1.76 -5.10
C VAL A 276 0.28 -1.37 -6.31
N ARG A 277 0.43 -2.28 -7.26
CA ARG A 277 1.24 -2.08 -8.47
C ARG A 277 0.52 -2.56 -9.73
N HIS A 278 0.90 -2.00 -10.88
CA HIS A 278 0.43 -2.48 -12.17
C HIS A 278 0.76 -3.98 -12.35
N ALA A 279 -0.20 -4.76 -12.86
CA ALA A 279 -0.08 -6.21 -13.00
C ALA A 279 1.16 -6.67 -13.78
N LEU A 280 1.55 -5.91 -14.82
CA LEU A 280 2.76 -6.22 -15.58
C LEU A 280 4.02 -6.04 -14.73
N VAL A 281 4.08 -5.02 -13.87
CA VAL A 281 5.22 -4.77 -12.97
C VAL A 281 5.37 -5.92 -11.96
N GLN A 282 4.26 -6.42 -11.40
CA GLN A 282 4.29 -7.59 -10.52
C GLN A 282 4.84 -8.83 -11.23
N ARG A 283 4.42 -9.08 -12.49
CA ARG A 283 4.93 -10.19 -13.31
C ARG A 283 6.41 -10.06 -13.65
N ILE A 284 6.87 -8.83 -13.89
CA ILE A 284 8.30 -8.55 -14.12
C ILE A 284 9.10 -8.89 -12.86
N ILE A 285 8.69 -8.40 -11.70
CA ILE A 285 9.39 -8.66 -10.42
C ILE A 285 9.45 -10.17 -10.16
N ALA A 286 8.32 -10.87 -10.23
CA ALA A 286 8.28 -12.33 -10.03
C ALA A 286 9.19 -13.10 -10.99
N ALA A 287 9.32 -12.64 -12.24
CA ALA A 287 10.24 -13.25 -13.22
C ALA A 287 11.70 -13.06 -12.82
N TYR A 288 12.09 -11.86 -12.33
CA TYR A 288 13.45 -11.59 -11.85
C TYR A 288 13.77 -12.39 -10.59
N GLU A 289 12.89 -12.41 -9.59
CA GLU A 289 13.05 -13.19 -8.35
C GLU A 289 13.23 -14.69 -8.66
N THR A 290 12.45 -15.23 -9.60
CA THR A 290 12.58 -16.62 -10.03
C THR A 290 13.94 -16.88 -10.67
N ALA A 291 14.45 -15.95 -11.48
CA ALA A 291 15.75 -16.08 -12.12
C ALA A 291 16.89 -16.00 -11.09
N GLU A 292 16.81 -15.13 -10.10
CA GLU A 292 17.79 -14.99 -9.03
C GLU A 292 17.81 -16.23 -8.12
N HIS A 293 16.65 -16.77 -7.75
CA HIS A 293 16.55 -18.01 -7.00
C HIS A 293 17.15 -19.20 -7.76
N SER A 294 16.91 -19.28 -9.08
CA SER A 294 17.48 -20.31 -9.94
C SER A 294 19.01 -20.21 -10.04
N ALA A 295 19.53 -18.98 -10.10
CA ALA A 295 20.97 -18.72 -10.14
C ALA A 295 21.67 -19.07 -8.80
N LYS A 296 21.02 -18.78 -7.66
CA LYS A 296 21.54 -19.12 -6.33
C LYS A 296 21.51 -20.63 -6.03
N ASN A 297 20.58 -21.37 -6.63
CA ASN A 297 20.42 -22.82 -6.41
C ASN A 297 21.19 -23.69 -7.43
N GLY A 298 22.02 -23.12 -8.29
CA GLY A 298 22.94 -23.84 -9.17
C GLY A 298 22.28 -24.70 -10.27
N LEU A 299 21.01 -24.49 -10.59
CA LEU A 299 20.33 -25.20 -11.67
C LEU A 299 20.61 -24.50 -13.03
N PRO A 300 21.15 -25.22 -14.05
CA PRO A 300 21.39 -24.59 -15.35
C PRO A 300 20.08 -24.20 -16.01
N GLY A 301 19.95 -22.91 -16.31
CA GLY A 301 18.77 -22.33 -16.92
C GLY A 301 18.40 -23.03 -18.23
N GLN A 302 17.19 -23.57 -18.30
CA GLN A 302 16.61 -24.01 -19.57
C GLN A 302 16.39 -22.78 -20.46
N LYS A 303 17.19 -22.66 -21.52
CA LYS A 303 16.99 -21.69 -22.60
C LYS A 303 15.64 -21.97 -23.26
N LYS A 304 14.58 -21.27 -22.94
CA LYS A 304 13.35 -21.23 -23.75
C LYS A 304 13.65 -20.47 -25.04
N VAL A 305 13.82 -21.23 -26.12
CA VAL A 305 13.92 -20.69 -27.47
C VAL A 305 12.56 -20.12 -27.86
N TYR A 306 12.45 -18.81 -27.96
CA TYR A 306 11.30 -18.13 -28.56
C TYR A 306 11.32 -18.39 -30.07
N ARG A 307 10.56 -19.39 -30.53
CA ARG A 307 10.23 -19.53 -31.97
C ARG A 307 9.25 -18.41 -32.32
N ARG A 308 9.71 -17.42 -33.08
CA ARG A 308 8.83 -16.55 -33.85
C ARG A 308 8.08 -17.44 -34.85
N LYS A 309 6.74 -17.45 -34.81
CA LYS A 309 5.91 -17.91 -35.90
C LYS A 309 5.80 -16.82 -36.96
N PRO A 310 5.76 -17.18 -38.24
CA PRO A 310 5.69 -16.26 -39.36
C PRO A 310 4.38 -15.49 -39.42
#